data_49bcc58c486ccce7660bbcc105d06525
#
_entry.id   49bcc58c486ccce7660bbcc105d06525
#
_cell.length_a   1.000
_cell.length_b   1.000
_cell.length_c   1.000
_cell.angle_alpha   90.00
_cell.angle_beta   90.00
_cell.angle_gamma   90.00
#
_symmetry.space_group_name_H-M   'P 1'
#
loop_
_entity.id
_entity.type
_entity.pdbx_description
1 polymer ?
#
loop_
_entity_poly.entity_id
_entity_poly.type
_entity_poly.pdbx_seq_one_letter_code
_entity_poly.pdbx_strand_id
1 'polypeptide(L)' 'MEVSPDLESLSDGELKALIHELTEQEREISYQRRLLHGRIELLKAELVRRLQGHEDSELGDVDA' A
#
# COMPACT_ATOMS: atom_id res chain seq x y z
N MET A 1 2.38 -13.64 -14.92
CA MET A 1 1.77 -14.25 -14.59
C MET A 1 0.96 -14.87 -15.38
N GLU A 2 0.79 -15.66 -15.51
CA GLU A 2 0.18 -16.16 -16.26
C GLU A 2 -0.96 -16.49 -16.03
N VAL A 3 -1.60 -16.06 -16.28
CA VAL A 3 -2.73 -16.15 -16.10
C VAL A 3 -3.18 -17.22 -16.78
N SER A 4 -4.00 -17.77 -16.70
CA SER A 4 -4.40 -18.76 -17.29
C SER A 4 -4.73 -18.63 -18.61
N PRO A 5 -4.19 -19.23 -19.39
CA PRO A 5 -4.42 -19.06 -20.70
C PRO A 5 -5.68 -19.72 -21.11
N ASP A 6 -6.19 -20.63 -20.37
CA ASP A 6 -7.29 -21.30 -20.77
C ASP A 6 -8.54 -20.81 -20.17
N LEU A 7 -8.83 -19.55 -20.24
CA LEU A 7 -10.03 -19.01 -19.64
C LEU A 7 -11.27 -19.65 -20.20
N GLU A 8 -11.24 -20.02 -21.44
CA GLU A 8 -12.43 -20.57 -22.02
C GLU A 8 -12.80 -21.91 -21.48
N SER A 9 -11.88 -22.58 -20.87
CA SER A 9 -12.20 -23.88 -20.35
C SER A 9 -12.82 -23.80 -18.98
N LEU A 10 -12.91 -22.64 -18.42
CA LEU A 10 -13.49 -22.49 -17.09
C LEU A 10 -15.00 -22.36 -17.20
N SER A 11 -15.69 -22.93 -16.27
CA SER A 11 -17.13 -22.81 -16.28
C SER A 11 -17.49 -21.44 -15.70
N ASP A 12 -18.74 -21.06 -15.85
CA ASP A 12 -19.17 -19.80 -15.29
C ASP A 12 -18.97 -19.78 -13.80
N GLY A 13 -19.23 -20.88 -13.13
CA GLY A 13 -19.06 -20.91 -11.68
C GLY A 13 -17.61 -20.77 -11.30
N GLU A 14 -16.73 -21.38 -12.08
CA GLU A 14 -15.31 -21.26 -11.79
C GLU A 14 -14.83 -19.84 -12.02
N LEU A 15 -15.34 -19.19 -13.05
CA LEU A 15 -14.96 -17.84 -13.31
C LEU A 15 -15.42 -16.94 -12.17
N LYS A 16 -16.65 -17.13 -11.71
CA LYS A 16 -17.14 -16.30 -10.62
C LYS A 16 -16.31 -16.50 -9.36
N ALA A 17 -15.95 -17.75 -9.10
CA ALA A 17 -15.18 -18.02 -7.91
C ALA A 17 -13.81 -17.36 -7.99
N LEU A 18 -13.17 -17.40 -9.16
CA LEU A 18 -11.88 -16.77 -9.29
C LEU A 18 -11.98 -15.27 -9.18
N ILE A 19 -13.00 -14.70 -9.79
CA ILE A 19 -13.17 -13.27 -9.69
C ILE A 19 -13.33 -12.86 -8.23
N HIS A 20 -14.10 -13.63 -7.49
CA HIS A 20 -14.31 -13.31 -6.09
C HIS A 20 -13.01 -13.41 -5.31
N GLU A 21 -12.28 -14.49 -5.54
CA GLU A 21 -11.05 -14.68 -4.82
C GLU A 21 -10.04 -13.59 -5.12
N LEU A 22 -9.86 -13.26 -6.39
CA LEU A 22 -8.89 -12.23 -6.74
C LEU A 22 -9.35 -10.85 -6.27
N THR A 23 -10.64 -10.61 -6.28
CA THR A 23 -11.15 -9.35 -5.80
C THR A 23 -10.86 -9.20 -4.30
N GLU A 24 -10.99 -10.31 -3.55
CA GLU A 24 -10.71 -10.22 -2.13
C GLU A 24 -9.23 -9.98 -1.90
N GLN A 25 -8.38 -10.61 -2.70
CA GLN A 25 -6.96 -10.39 -2.55
C GLN A 25 -6.60 -8.95 -2.87
N GLU A 26 -7.25 -8.40 -3.88
CA GLU A 26 -6.98 -7.03 -4.24
C GLU A 26 -7.41 -6.08 -3.13
N ARG A 27 -8.54 -6.36 -2.48
CA ARG A 27 -8.98 -5.53 -1.40
C ARG A 27 -7.99 -5.56 -0.26
N GLU A 28 -7.45 -6.73 0.02
CA GLU A 28 -6.50 -6.85 1.10
C GLU A 28 -5.25 -6.06 0.78
N ILE A 29 -4.76 -6.15 -0.45
CA ILE A 29 -3.57 -5.42 -0.84
C ILE A 29 -3.83 -3.93 -0.79
N SER A 30 -5.00 -3.50 -1.25
CA SER A 30 -5.34 -2.09 -1.22
C SER A 30 -5.42 -1.58 0.20
N TYR A 31 -5.95 -2.40 1.10
CA TYR A 31 -6.03 -2.00 2.49
C TYR A 31 -4.63 -1.86 3.08
N GLN A 32 -3.74 -2.81 2.78
CA GLN A 32 -2.39 -2.72 3.28
C GLN A 32 -1.69 -1.49 2.74
N ARG A 33 -1.93 -1.18 1.48
CA ARG A 33 -1.29 0.00 0.90
C ARG A 33 -1.78 1.27 1.56
N ARG A 34 -3.07 1.33 1.89
CA ARG A 34 -3.58 2.51 2.57
C ARG A 34 -2.97 2.65 3.94
N LEU A 35 -2.79 1.52 4.65
CA LEU A 35 -2.18 1.58 5.95
C LEU A 35 -0.75 2.08 5.86
N LEU A 36 -0.01 1.56 4.88
CA LEU A 36 1.37 1.99 4.72
C LEU A 36 1.43 3.46 4.34
N HIS A 37 0.55 3.87 3.46
CA HIS A 37 0.54 5.26 3.06
C HIS A 37 0.26 6.16 4.26
N GLY A 38 -0.70 5.76 5.09
CA GLY A 38 -1.00 6.54 6.28
C GLY A 38 0.19 6.63 7.21
N ARG A 39 0.90 5.52 7.37
CA ARG A 39 2.06 5.54 8.24
C ARG A 39 3.14 6.45 7.68
N ILE A 40 3.35 6.39 6.37
CA ILE A 40 4.34 7.24 5.75
C ILE A 40 3.97 8.70 5.97
N GLU A 41 2.70 9.03 5.81
CA GLU A 41 2.29 10.41 5.97
C GLU A 41 2.48 10.87 7.41
N LEU A 42 2.20 9.99 8.35
CA LEU A 42 2.40 10.37 9.75
C LEU A 42 3.87 10.60 10.04
N LEU A 43 4.72 9.76 9.50
CA LEU A 43 6.15 9.93 9.73
C LEU A 43 6.67 11.19 9.08
N LYS A 44 6.16 11.49 7.89
CA LYS A 44 6.56 12.71 7.24
C LYS A 44 6.13 13.93 8.03
N ALA A 45 4.92 13.88 8.55
CA ALA A 45 4.41 15.01 9.31
C ALA A 45 5.27 15.21 10.56
N GLU A 46 5.66 14.11 11.19
CA GLU A 46 6.47 14.24 12.38
C GLU A 46 7.83 14.81 12.05
N LEU A 47 8.38 14.38 10.92
CA LEU A 47 9.67 14.90 10.53
C LEU A 47 9.58 16.40 10.25
N VAL A 48 8.57 16.83 9.54
CA VAL A 48 8.39 18.23 9.25
C VAL A 48 8.26 19.02 10.55
N ARG A 49 7.50 18.49 11.49
CA ARG A 49 7.32 19.18 12.74
C ARG A 49 8.64 19.34 13.46
N ARG A 50 9.47 18.32 13.43
CA ARG A 50 10.76 18.41 14.10
C ARG A 50 11.68 19.40 13.39
N LEU A 51 11.66 19.37 12.07
CA LEU A 51 12.51 20.28 11.34
C LEU A 51 12.10 21.71 11.60
N GLN A 52 10.81 21.96 11.68
CA GLN A 52 10.39 23.31 11.93
C GLN A 52 10.73 23.75 13.35
N GLY A 53 10.66 22.82 14.26
CA GLY A 53 10.95 23.18 15.63
C GLY A 53 12.43 23.33 15.89
N HIS A 54 13.28 22.72 15.06
CA HIS A 54 14.68 22.82 15.30
C HIS A 54 15.36 23.53 14.20
N GLU A 55 14.62 24.31 13.48
CA GLU A 55 15.22 24.91 12.36
C GLU A 55 16.39 25.67 12.70
N ASP A 56 16.51 26.10 13.88
CA ASP A 56 17.61 26.93 14.17
C ASP A 56 18.79 26.19 14.59
N SER A 57 18.72 25.00 14.98
CA SER A 57 19.93 24.45 15.47
C SER A 57 20.13 23.05 15.15
N GLU A 58 19.39 22.21 15.57
CA GLU A 58 19.71 20.91 15.40
C GLU A 58 19.45 20.34 14.15
N LEU A 59 19.09 21.02 13.21
CA LEU A 59 18.84 20.49 11.97
C LEU A 59 19.95 19.69 11.48
N GLY A 60 21.06 20.16 11.62
CA GLY A 60 22.20 19.47 11.09
C GLY A 60 22.38 18.16 11.75
N ASP A 61 22.12 18.12 12.98
CA ASP A 61 22.33 16.90 13.63
C ASP A 61 21.31 15.93 13.26
N VAL A 62 20.18 16.38 13.04
CA VAL A 62 19.17 15.51 12.80
C VAL A 62 19.40 14.70 11.62
N ASP A 63 19.90 15.28 10.65
CA ASP A 63 20.00 14.60 9.50
C ASP A 63 20.99 13.63 9.63
N ALA A 64 21.64 13.58 10.51
CA ALA A 64 22.69 12.62 10.60
C ALA A 64 22.14 11.29 10.50
#